data_5af9c16e055c82e140566bad7ad1f765
#
_entry.id   5af9c16e055c82e140566bad7ad1f765
#
_cell.length_a   1.000
_cell.length_b   1.000
_cell.length_c   1.000
_cell.angle_alpha   90.00
_cell.angle_beta   90.00
_cell.angle_gamma   90.00
#
_symmetry.space_group_name_H-M   'P 1'
#
loop_
_entity.id
_entity.type
_entity.pdbx_description
1 polymer ?
#
loop_
_entity_poly.entity_id
_entity_poly.type
_entity_poly.pdbx_seq_one_letter_code
_entity_poly.pdbx_strand_id
1 'polypeptide(L)'
;MLIHHKLIEKKIKSECVFDGNLLKVWRDIVTLPNGNTSIREWIKHPGASAVVPIFENGDVMLIQQFRYGAQQVFIEVPAGKLDPGEAPDVSAVRELEEEVGLRCEELIYLGHQYPAIGFSDEILHNFMAIGLTKVPDHADDDEFVEPLRVSMDQAMEWVYDGTINDAKSIIALVMANRAAKAAVG
;
A
#
# COMPACT_ATOMS: atom_id res chain seq x y z
N MET A 1 -2.79 24.36 7.09
CA MET A 1 -2.42 23.80 5.76
C MET A 1 -2.60 24.92 4.72
N LEU A 2 -1.53 25.36 4.07
CA LEU A 2 -1.58 26.40 3.03
C LEU A 2 -2.06 25.75 1.72
N ILE A 3 -3.34 25.88 1.39
CA ILE A 3 -3.86 25.48 0.08
C ILE A 3 -3.67 26.65 -0.86
N HIS A 4 -2.74 26.54 -1.80
CA HIS A 4 -2.54 27.55 -2.84
C HIS A 4 -3.61 27.35 -3.93
N HIS A 5 -4.74 28.04 -3.82
CA HIS A 5 -5.82 28.05 -4.83
C HIS A 5 -5.32 28.38 -6.25
N LYS A 6 -4.17 29.04 -6.35
CA LYS A 6 -3.52 29.39 -7.62
C LYS A 6 -2.90 28.20 -8.37
N LEU A 7 -2.89 26.99 -7.77
CA LEU A 7 -2.33 25.79 -8.40
C LEU A 7 -3.40 24.79 -8.87
N ILE A 8 -4.68 25.11 -8.60
CA ILE A 8 -5.79 24.20 -8.89
C ILE A 8 -6.08 24.21 -10.39
N GLU A 9 -6.06 23.04 -10.99
CA GLU A 9 -6.54 22.78 -12.34
C GLU A 9 -8.03 22.42 -12.31
N LYS A 10 -8.77 22.81 -13.35
CA LYS A 10 -10.20 22.53 -13.45
C LYS A 10 -10.47 21.58 -14.61
N LYS A 11 -11.10 20.44 -14.32
CA LYS A 11 -11.51 19.49 -15.35
C LYS A 11 -12.60 20.07 -16.24
N ILE A 12 -12.39 19.98 -17.57
CA ILE A 12 -13.33 20.37 -18.61
C ILE A 12 -14.06 19.12 -19.15
N LYS A 13 -13.28 18.08 -19.50
CA LYS A 13 -13.80 16.84 -20.09
C LYS A 13 -12.98 15.66 -19.56
N SER A 14 -13.62 14.49 -19.48
CA SER A 14 -13.02 13.24 -19.06
C SER A 14 -13.42 12.11 -20.00
N GLU A 15 -12.49 11.23 -20.32
CA GLU A 15 -12.71 10.08 -21.18
C GLU A 15 -11.90 8.89 -20.65
N CYS A 16 -12.55 7.73 -20.51
CA CYS A 16 -11.83 6.48 -20.24
C CYS A 16 -11.23 5.98 -21.56
N VAL A 17 -9.91 6.00 -21.69
CA VAL A 17 -9.20 5.61 -22.92
C VAL A 17 -8.69 4.18 -22.90
N PHE A 18 -8.66 3.54 -21.73
CA PHE A 18 -8.38 2.11 -21.58
C PHE A 18 -9.16 1.57 -20.38
N ASP A 19 -9.94 0.53 -20.60
CA ASP A 19 -10.77 -0.15 -19.59
C ASP A 19 -10.40 -1.64 -19.54
N GLY A 20 -9.29 -1.95 -18.86
CA GLY A 20 -8.80 -3.32 -18.65
C GLY A 20 -9.35 -3.92 -17.35
N ASN A 21 -8.94 -5.13 -17.04
CA ASN A 21 -9.32 -5.78 -15.78
C ASN A 21 -8.74 -5.01 -14.57
N LEU A 22 -7.44 -4.73 -14.60
CA LEU A 22 -6.74 -4.03 -13.54
C LEU A 22 -6.67 -2.52 -13.79
N LEU A 23 -6.23 -2.10 -14.99
CA LEU A 23 -5.96 -0.69 -15.27
C LEU A 23 -7.16 0.00 -15.88
N LYS A 24 -7.57 1.12 -15.29
CA LYS A 24 -8.58 2.04 -15.81
C LYS A 24 -7.89 3.38 -16.09
N VAL A 25 -7.55 3.64 -17.36
CA VAL A 25 -6.81 4.84 -17.77
C VAL A 25 -7.75 5.91 -18.29
N TRP A 26 -7.63 7.07 -17.71
CA TRP A 26 -8.45 8.25 -18.02
C TRP A 26 -7.61 9.32 -18.70
N ARG A 27 -8.22 10.03 -19.64
CA ARG A 27 -7.68 11.23 -20.27
C ARG A 27 -8.63 12.40 -20.00
N ASP A 28 -8.12 13.41 -19.33
CA ASP A 28 -8.85 14.62 -18.98
C ASP A 28 -8.32 15.81 -19.77
N ILE A 29 -9.22 16.69 -20.24
CA ILE A 29 -8.87 18.03 -20.66
C ILE A 29 -9.11 18.95 -19.47
N VAL A 30 -8.10 19.74 -19.11
CA VAL A 30 -8.14 20.62 -17.94
C VAL A 30 -7.81 22.07 -18.30
N THR A 31 -8.35 23.02 -17.53
CA THR A 31 -7.91 24.41 -17.53
C THR A 31 -6.80 24.58 -16.50
N LEU A 32 -5.66 25.08 -16.94
CA LEU A 32 -4.51 25.41 -16.09
C LEU A 32 -4.75 26.71 -15.32
N PRO A 33 -3.96 26.98 -14.25
CA PRO A 33 -4.06 28.22 -13.47
C PRO A 33 -3.88 29.51 -14.29
N ASN A 34 -3.16 29.45 -15.41
CA ASN A 34 -2.95 30.58 -16.33
C ASN A 34 -4.06 30.76 -17.39
N GLY A 35 -5.12 29.92 -17.32
CA GLY A 35 -6.25 29.95 -18.26
C GLY A 35 -6.06 29.11 -19.53
N ASN A 36 -4.88 28.57 -19.80
CA ASN A 36 -4.65 27.68 -20.93
C ASN A 36 -5.27 26.31 -20.70
N THR A 37 -5.41 25.50 -21.74
CA THR A 37 -5.84 24.12 -21.63
C THR A 37 -4.66 23.15 -21.73
N SER A 38 -4.79 21.99 -21.09
CA SER A 38 -3.80 20.88 -21.17
C SER A 38 -4.50 19.54 -21.05
N ILE A 39 -3.75 18.48 -21.31
CA ILE A 39 -4.21 17.09 -21.17
C ILE A 39 -3.57 16.52 -19.89
N ARG A 40 -4.36 15.71 -19.16
CA ARG A 40 -3.90 14.86 -18.07
C ARG A 40 -4.30 13.42 -18.36
N GLU A 41 -3.34 12.53 -18.26
CA GLU A 41 -3.58 11.08 -18.31
C GLU A 41 -3.29 10.50 -16.93
N TRP A 42 -4.22 9.67 -16.45
CA TRP A 42 -4.13 9.15 -15.09
C TRP A 42 -4.85 7.82 -14.95
N ILE A 43 -4.43 7.04 -13.97
CA ILE A 43 -5.00 5.74 -13.62
C ILE A 43 -5.93 5.92 -12.45
N LYS A 44 -7.18 5.48 -12.62
CA LYS A 44 -8.14 5.36 -11.53
C LYS A 44 -7.89 4.07 -10.78
N HIS A 45 -7.65 4.14 -9.48
CA HIS A 45 -7.34 3.02 -8.62
C HIS A 45 -8.38 2.85 -7.49
N PRO A 46 -8.75 1.60 -7.07
CA PRO A 46 -9.70 1.39 -5.97
C PRO A 46 -9.16 1.82 -4.61
N GLY A 47 -7.87 1.98 -4.47
CA GLY A 47 -7.14 2.09 -3.21
C GLY A 47 -6.52 0.74 -2.81
N ALA A 48 -5.72 0.76 -1.77
CA ALA A 48 -5.06 -0.44 -1.23
C ALA A 48 -4.83 -0.31 0.28
N SER A 49 -4.62 -1.43 0.95
CA SER A 49 -4.17 -1.50 2.33
C SER A 49 -2.87 -2.29 2.42
N ALA A 50 -1.97 -1.84 3.29
CA ALA A 50 -0.75 -2.54 3.66
C ALA A 50 -0.72 -2.73 5.17
N VAL A 51 -0.27 -3.86 5.64
CA VAL A 51 -0.22 -4.19 7.06
C VAL A 51 1.18 -4.66 7.46
N VAL A 52 1.68 -4.19 8.60
CA VAL A 52 2.93 -4.65 9.23
C VAL A 52 2.55 -5.50 10.44
N PRO A 53 2.61 -6.85 10.33
CA PRO A 53 2.34 -7.74 11.44
C PRO A 53 3.56 -7.79 12.36
N ILE A 54 3.37 -7.44 13.64
CA ILE A 54 4.44 -7.44 14.66
C ILE A 54 4.14 -8.46 15.74
N PHE A 55 5.07 -9.40 15.93
CA PHE A 55 5.02 -10.40 16.98
C PHE A 55 5.46 -9.83 18.34
N GLU A 56 5.07 -10.48 19.45
CA GLU A 56 5.42 -10.07 20.82
C GLU A 56 6.93 -9.89 21.05
N ASN A 57 7.76 -10.67 20.34
CA ASN A 57 9.21 -10.57 20.44
C ASN A 57 9.84 -9.48 19.56
N GLY A 58 9.00 -8.69 18.86
CA GLY A 58 9.44 -7.61 17.96
C GLY A 58 9.80 -8.04 16.54
N ASP A 59 9.63 -9.33 16.19
CA ASP A 59 9.74 -9.76 14.79
C ASP A 59 8.58 -9.21 13.96
N VAL A 60 8.79 -9.11 12.66
CA VAL A 60 7.77 -8.74 11.67
C VAL A 60 7.58 -9.86 10.67
N MET A 61 6.37 -9.99 10.14
CA MET A 61 6.08 -10.86 9.01
C MET A 61 6.09 -10.03 7.73
N LEU A 62 6.95 -10.43 6.79
CA LEU A 62 7.02 -9.93 5.43
C LEU A 62 6.60 -11.04 4.46
N ILE A 63 6.50 -10.71 3.18
CA ILE A 63 6.29 -11.65 2.09
C ILE A 63 7.36 -11.48 1.02
N GLN A 64 7.61 -12.54 0.27
CA GLN A 64 8.34 -12.49 -0.99
C GLN A 64 7.36 -12.74 -2.12
N GLN A 65 7.28 -11.83 -3.10
CA GLN A 65 6.36 -11.94 -4.22
C GLN A 65 7.03 -11.52 -5.53
N PHE A 66 6.77 -12.28 -6.61
CA PHE A 66 7.21 -11.90 -7.95
C PHE A 66 6.29 -10.81 -8.51
N ARG A 67 6.86 -9.68 -8.90
CA ARG A 67 6.12 -8.58 -9.54
C ARG A 67 6.41 -8.54 -11.04
N TYR A 68 5.41 -8.96 -11.82
CA TYR A 68 5.55 -9.14 -13.27
C TYR A 68 6.02 -7.88 -14.00
N GLY A 69 5.53 -6.71 -13.63
CA GLY A 69 5.93 -5.44 -14.26
C GLY A 69 7.42 -5.11 -14.11
N ALA A 70 8.00 -5.45 -12.94
CA ALA A 70 9.41 -5.23 -12.65
C ALA A 70 10.29 -6.44 -12.97
N GLN A 71 9.70 -7.61 -13.29
CA GLN A 71 10.36 -8.87 -13.60
C GLN A 71 11.34 -9.36 -12.52
N GLN A 72 10.98 -9.16 -11.25
CA GLN A 72 11.81 -9.60 -10.12
C GLN A 72 10.96 -9.93 -8.90
N VAL A 73 11.55 -10.66 -7.94
CA VAL A 73 10.97 -10.93 -6.62
C VAL A 73 11.30 -9.77 -5.69
N PHE A 74 10.31 -9.29 -4.97
CA PHE A 74 10.44 -8.27 -3.93
C PHE A 74 10.20 -8.85 -2.54
N ILE A 75 10.82 -8.22 -1.54
CA ILE A 75 10.45 -8.38 -0.13
C ILE A 75 9.51 -7.23 0.21
N GLU A 76 8.29 -7.58 0.64
CA GLU A 76 7.21 -6.61 0.83
C GLU A 76 6.50 -6.85 2.16
N VAL A 77 5.78 -5.84 2.65
CA VAL A 77 4.75 -6.04 3.67
C VAL A 77 3.49 -6.60 3.01
N PRO A 78 2.70 -7.45 3.68
CA PRO A 78 1.40 -7.89 3.20
C PRO A 78 0.53 -6.72 2.77
N ALA A 79 -0.07 -6.79 1.58
CA ALA A 79 -0.84 -5.69 1.03
C ALA A 79 -1.67 -6.07 -0.20
N GLY A 80 -2.91 -5.59 -0.26
CA GLY A 80 -3.75 -5.76 -1.43
C GLY A 80 -4.69 -4.60 -1.71
N LYS A 81 -5.39 -4.72 -2.84
CA LYS A 81 -6.37 -3.74 -3.30
C LYS A 81 -7.66 -3.84 -2.49
N LEU A 82 -8.33 -2.70 -2.34
CA LEU A 82 -9.67 -2.67 -1.78
C LEU A 82 -10.68 -3.28 -2.76
N ASP A 83 -11.52 -4.16 -2.25
CA ASP A 83 -12.69 -4.63 -2.98
C ASP A 83 -13.75 -3.52 -3.12
N PRO A 84 -14.70 -3.62 -4.07
CA PRO A 84 -15.75 -2.64 -4.23
C PRO A 84 -16.56 -2.41 -2.96
N GLY A 85 -16.40 -1.25 -2.32
CA GLY A 85 -17.09 -0.88 -1.08
C GLY A 85 -16.43 -1.41 0.21
N GLU A 86 -15.28 -2.05 0.10
CA GLU A 86 -14.52 -2.52 1.25
C GLU A 86 -13.86 -1.34 1.99
N ALA A 87 -13.89 -1.37 3.33
CA ALA A 87 -13.18 -0.41 4.15
C ALA A 87 -11.69 -0.81 4.27
N PRO A 88 -10.75 0.16 4.37
CA PRO A 88 -9.32 -0.13 4.38
C PRO A 88 -8.85 -1.04 5.53
N ASP A 89 -9.46 -0.93 6.70
CA ASP A 89 -9.18 -1.79 7.85
C ASP A 89 -9.65 -3.22 7.65
N VAL A 90 -10.79 -3.42 6.99
CA VAL A 90 -11.30 -4.75 6.61
C VAL A 90 -10.36 -5.41 5.60
N SER A 91 -9.94 -4.67 4.57
CA SER A 91 -8.94 -5.14 3.59
C SER A 91 -7.63 -5.55 4.26
N ALA A 92 -7.11 -4.73 5.18
CA ALA A 92 -5.85 -5.04 5.87
C ALA A 92 -5.92 -6.36 6.68
N VAL A 93 -7.07 -6.65 7.32
CA VAL A 93 -7.28 -7.91 8.04
C VAL A 93 -7.40 -9.08 7.06
N ARG A 94 -8.12 -8.92 5.95
CA ARG A 94 -8.26 -9.95 4.92
C ARG A 94 -6.90 -10.32 4.32
N GLU A 95 -6.10 -9.33 3.90
CA GLU A 95 -4.77 -9.57 3.34
C GLU A 95 -3.81 -10.22 4.35
N LEU A 96 -3.93 -9.86 5.64
CA LEU A 96 -3.18 -10.51 6.72
C LEU A 96 -3.51 -12.01 6.83
N GLU A 97 -4.78 -12.38 6.68
CA GLU A 97 -5.22 -13.78 6.72
C GLU A 97 -4.83 -14.53 5.43
N GLU A 98 -5.05 -13.93 4.26
CA GLU A 98 -4.82 -14.53 2.94
C GLU A 98 -3.34 -14.75 2.64
N GLU A 99 -2.50 -13.72 2.78
CA GLU A 99 -1.10 -13.79 2.38
C GLU A 99 -0.16 -14.45 3.41
N VAL A 100 -0.49 -14.36 4.72
CA VAL A 100 0.44 -14.86 5.76
C VAL A 100 -0.20 -15.76 6.83
N GLY A 101 -1.49 -16.08 6.71
CA GLY A 101 -2.19 -16.98 7.64
C GLY A 101 -2.21 -16.46 9.08
N LEU A 102 -2.35 -15.16 9.27
CA LEU A 102 -2.36 -14.51 10.59
C LEU A 102 -3.65 -13.71 10.81
N ARG A 103 -4.09 -13.67 12.06
CA ARG A 103 -5.14 -12.76 12.56
C ARG A 103 -4.57 -11.92 13.70
N CYS A 104 -5.02 -10.69 13.84
CA CYS A 104 -4.59 -9.80 14.92
C CYS A 104 -5.70 -9.54 15.93
N GLU A 105 -5.33 -9.25 17.19
CA GLU A 105 -6.24 -8.75 18.22
C GLU A 105 -6.48 -7.25 18.05
N GLU A 106 -5.45 -6.52 17.62
CA GLU A 106 -5.51 -5.07 17.44
C GLU A 106 -4.90 -4.68 16.10
N LEU A 107 -5.63 -3.84 15.33
CA LEU A 107 -5.19 -3.23 14.09
C LEU A 107 -5.05 -1.72 14.29
N ILE A 108 -3.85 -1.19 14.19
CA ILE A 108 -3.51 0.21 14.46
C ILE A 108 -3.29 0.94 13.14
N TYR A 109 -4.11 1.96 12.86
CA TYR A 109 -3.94 2.80 11.67
C TYR A 109 -2.72 3.71 11.81
N LEU A 110 -1.78 3.62 10.89
CA LEU A 110 -0.56 4.41 10.86
C LEU A 110 -0.66 5.66 10.00
N GLY A 111 -1.59 5.69 9.05
CA GLY A 111 -1.76 6.78 8.09
C GLY A 111 -1.90 6.26 6.66
N HIS A 112 -1.89 7.17 5.69
CA HIS A 112 -1.97 6.83 4.27
C HIS A 112 -0.93 7.58 3.44
N GLN A 113 -0.72 7.10 2.24
CA GLN A 113 0.21 7.66 1.26
C GLN A 113 -0.39 7.58 -0.14
N TYR A 114 0.18 8.36 -1.05
CA TYR A 114 -0.12 8.34 -2.47
C TYR A 114 1.12 7.83 -3.22
N PRO A 115 1.16 6.55 -3.65
CA PRO A 115 2.37 5.97 -4.24
C PRO A 115 2.80 6.63 -5.56
N ALA A 116 1.83 7.13 -6.36
CA ALA A 116 2.08 7.56 -7.74
C ALA A 116 1.33 8.84 -8.12
N ILE A 117 1.42 9.91 -7.32
CA ILE A 117 0.69 11.18 -7.49
C ILE A 117 0.84 11.85 -8.86
N GLY A 118 1.82 11.47 -9.65
CA GLY A 118 2.03 12.01 -10.99
C GLY A 118 1.06 11.48 -12.03
N PHE A 119 0.48 10.29 -11.81
CA PHE A 119 -0.38 9.62 -12.80
C PHE A 119 -1.41 8.66 -12.20
N SER A 120 -1.60 8.60 -10.90
CA SER A 120 -2.63 7.76 -10.25
C SER A 120 -3.28 8.50 -9.10
N ASP A 121 -4.55 8.20 -8.83
CA ASP A 121 -5.29 8.63 -7.65
C ASP A 121 -5.25 7.60 -6.52
N GLU A 122 -4.38 6.59 -6.61
CA GLU A 122 -4.21 5.55 -5.62
C GLU A 122 -3.94 6.13 -4.22
N ILE A 123 -4.73 5.69 -3.25
CA ILE A 123 -4.48 5.90 -1.83
C ILE A 123 -4.15 4.54 -1.22
N LEU A 124 -3.01 4.45 -0.55
CA LEU A 124 -2.59 3.26 0.16
C LEU A 124 -2.60 3.53 1.67
N HIS A 125 -3.41 2.76 2.39
CA HIS A 125 -3.57 2.86 3.83
C HIS A 125 -2.60 1.91 4.54
N ASN A 126 -1.87 2.42 5.55
CA ASN A 126 -0.89 1.63 6.29
C ASN A 126 -1.42 1.30 7.67
N PHE A 127 -1.25 0.05 8.07
CA PHE A 127 -1.65 -0.48 9.37
C PHE A 127 -0.49 -1.23 10.04
N MET A 128 -0.57 -1.35 11.35
CA MET A 128 0.25 -2.23 12.16
C MET A 128 -0.69 -3.21 12.87
N ALA A 129 -0.38 -4.50 12.82
CA ALA A 129 -1.16 -5.56 13.45
C ALA A 129 -0.37 -6.18 14.61
N ILE A 130 -0.99 -6.28 15.78
CA ILE A 130 -0.42 -6.89 16.99
C ILE A 130 -1.38 -7.90 17.62
N GLY A 131 -0.89 -8.71 18.57
CA GLY A 131 -1.67 -9.82 19.14
C GLY A 131 -1.94 -10.91 18.09
N LEU A 132 -0.87 -11.34 17.39
CA LEU A 132 -0.97 -12.22 16.24
C LEU A 132 -1.25 -13.66 16.61
N THR A 133 -2.25 -14.27 15.97
CA THR A 133 -2.59 -15.68 16.08
C THR A 133 -2.60 -16.33 14.69
N LYS A 134 -2.20 -17.61 14.61
CA LYS A 134 -2.25 -18.35 13.35
C LYS A 134 -3.68 -18.75 13.00
N VAL A 135 -4.04 -18.61 11.73
CA VAL A 135 -5.27 -19.12 11.13
C VAL A 135 -4.91 -20.02 9.93
N PRO A 136 -5.85 -20.88 9.47
CA PRO A 136 -5.64 -21.60 8.22
C PRO A 136 -5.36 -20.63 7.07
N ASP A 137 -4.38 -20.97 6.25
CA ASP A 137 -4.04 -20.24 5.04
C ASP A 137 -5.19 -20.34 4.01
N HIS A 138 -5.51 -19.23 3.37
CA HIS A 138 -6.56 -19.10 2.37
C HIS A 138 -6.09 -18.27 1.16
N ALA A 139 -4.79 -18.42 0.79
CA ALA A 139 -4.24 -17.74 -0.37
C ALA A 139 -5.09 -17.99 -1.63
N ASP A 140 -5.25 -16.98 -2.46
CA ASP A 140 -5.91 -17.08 -3.75
C ASP A 140 -5.12 -18.01 -4.70
N ASP A 141 -5.81 -18.79 -5.54
CA ASP A 141 -5.22 -19.82 -6.40
C ASP A 141 -4.17 -19.28 -7.40
N ASP A 142 -4.16 -17.97 -7.67
CA ASP A 142 -3.25 -17.29 -8.61
C ASP A 142 -2.24 -16.36 -7.91
N GLU A 143 -2.23 -16.31 -6.58
CA GLU A 143 -1.32 -15.49 -5.79
C GLU A 143 -0.25 -16.35 -5.09
N PHE A 144 0.99 -16.20 -5.57
CA PHE A 144 2.14 -16.94 -5.04
C PHE A 144 3.00 -16.02 -4.18
N VAL A 145 2.83 -16.13 -2.87
CA VAL A 145 3.60 -15.40 -1.86
C VAL A 145 4.32 -16.37 -0.92
N GLU A 146 5.51 -15.99 -0.47
CA GLU A 146 6.30 -16.75 0.49
C GLU A 146 6.46 -15.92 1.77
N PRO A 147 5.84 -16.29 2.91
CA PRO A 147 6.01 -15.58 4.16
C PRO A 147 7.45 -15.60 4.66
N LEU A 148 7.95 -14.46 5.12
CA LEU A 148 9.31 -14.27 5.62
C LEU A 148 9.29 -13.54 6.96
N ARG A 149 9.57 -14.26 8.05
CA ARG A 149 9.64 -13.67 9.39
C ARG A 149 11.08 -13.25 9.71
N VAL A 150 11.25 -11.96 10.10
CA VAL A 150 12.55 -11.39 10.49
C VAL A 150 12.37 -10.43 11.67
N SER A 151 13.47 -10.06 12.34
CA SER A 151 13.39 -8.98 13.34
C SER A 151 13.09 -7.64 12.69
N MET A 152 12.42 -6.72 13.42
CA MET A 152 12.21 -5.35 12.94
C MET A 152 13.55 -4.66 12.62
N ASP A 153 14.60 -4.91 13.40
CA ASP A 153 15.92 -4.32 13.13
C ASP A 153 16.48 -4.80 11.79
N GLN A 154 16.36 -6.11 11.47
CA GLN A 154 16.78 -6.65 10.18
C GLN A 154 15.95 -6.07 9.03
N ALA A 155 14.64 -5.94 9.19
CA ALA A 155 13.77 -5.30 8.19
C ALA A 155 14.19 -3.85 7.93
N MET A 156 14.53 -3.11 8.98
CA MET A 156 15.01 -1.73 8.87
C MET A 156 16.40 -1.63 8.23
N GLU A 157 17.31 -2.57 8.51
CA GLU A 157 18.59 -2.66 7.79
C GLU A 157 18.36 -2.84 6.28
N TRP A 158 17.45 -3.75 5.90
CA TRP A 158 17.09 -3.99 4.50
C TRP A 158 16.41 -2.77 3.82
N VAL A 159 15.69 -1.94 4.57
CA VAL A 159 15.20 -0.65 4.08
C VAL A 159 16.37 0.31 3.79
N TYR A 160 17.37 0.38 4.67
CA TYR A 160 18.47 1.35 4.54
C TYR A 160 19.51 0.93 3.50
N ASP A 161 19.74 -0.36 3.29
CA ASP A 161 20.69 -0.87 2.30
C ASP A 161 20.07 -1.09 0.90
N GLY A 162 18.72 -0.92 0.79
CA GLY A 162 17.98 -1.05 -0.46
C GLY A 162 17.59 -2.48 -0.84
N THR A 163 17.78 -3.46 0.03
CA THR A 163 17.25 -4.82 -0.14
C THR A 163 15.72 -4.80 -0.20
N ILE A 164 15.07 -4.05 0.71
CA ILE A 164 13.66 -3.67 0.59
C ILE A 164 13.61 -2.33 -0.15
N ASN A 165 13.16 -2.35 -1.39
CA ASN A 165 13.13 -1.18 -2.29
C ASN A 165 11.72 -0.88 -2.84
N ASP A 166 10.70 -1.58 -2.37
CA ASP A 166 9.30 -1.26 -2.63
C ASP A 166 8.82 -0.10 -1.74
N ALA A 167 8.31 0.96 -2.35
CA ALA A 167 7.95 2.20 -1.67
C ALA A 167 6.92 2.01 -0.55
N LYS A 168 5.87 1.18 -0.78
CA LYS A 168 4.84 0.95 0.25
C LYS A 168 5.44 0.27 1.48
N SER A 169 6.31 -0.73 1.28
CA SER A 169 6.92 -1.49 2.35
C SER A 169 7.91 -0.64 3.16
N ILE A 170 8.73 0.17 2.48
CA ILE A 170 9.62 1.13 3.15
C ILE A 170 8.82 2.06 4.07
N ILE A 171 7.75 2.67 3.55
CA ILE A 171 6.95 3.64 4.32
C ILE A 171 6.22 2.95 5.47
N ALA A 172 5.58 1.81 5.22
CA ALA A 172 4.86 1.07 6.24
C ALA A 172 5.79 0.62 7.40
N LEU A 173 6.96 0.05 7.08
CA LEU A 173 7.95 -0.39 8.06
C LEU A 173 8.51 0.78 8.89
N VAL A 174 8.84 1.91 8.27
CA VAL A 174 9.31 3.11 8.98
C VAL A 174 8.24 3.63 9.94
N MET A 175 6.98 3.68 9.51
CA MET A 175 5.86 4.12 10.36
C MET A 175 5.61 3.15 11.51
N ALA A 176 5.59 1.84 11.24
CA ALA A 176 5.37 0.81 12.25
C ALA A 176 6.51 0.76 13.29
N ASN A 177 7.77 0.81 12.84
CA ASN A 177 8.93 0.86 13.74
C ASN A 177 8.89 2.08 14.67
N ARG A 178 8.47 3.24 14.15
CA ARG A 178 8.28 4.44 14.99
C ARG A 178 7.16 4.26 16.01
N ALA A 179 6.02 3.70 15.59
CA ALA A 179 4.87 3.48 16.47
C ALA A 179 5.19 2.46 17.57
N ALA A 180 5.83 1.34 17.22
CA ALA A 180 6.24 0.32 18.20
C ALA A 180 7.21 0.87 19.25
N LYS A 181 8.21 1.68 18.86
CA LYS A 181 9.14 2.32 19.79
C LYS A 181 8.47 3.34 20.73
N ALA A 182 7.43 4.03 20.25
CA ALA A 182 6.69 4.98 21.06
C ALA A 182 5.77 4.31 22.10
N ALA A 183 5.38 3.05 21.88
CA ALA A 183 4.57 2.29 22.83
C ALA A 183 5.38 1.67 24.00
N VAL A 184 6.71 1.58 23.86
CA VAL A 184 7.62 0.98 24.87
C VAL A 184 8.32 2.05 25.74
N GLY A 185 8.32 3.33 25.35
CA GLY A 185 8.93 4.46 26.07
C GLY A 185 7.93 5.30 26.83
#